data_baa67323a7614f4470845742cb6a4fd2
#
_entry.id   baa67323a7614f4470845742cb6a4fd2
#
_cell.length_a   1.000
_cell.length_b   1.000
_cell.length_c   1.000
_cell.angle_alpha   90.00
_cell.angle_beta   90.00
_cell.angle_gamma   90.00
#
_symmetry.space_group_name_H-M   'P 1'
#
loop_
_entity.id
_entity.type
_entity.pdbx_description
1 polymer ?
#
loop_
_entity_poly.entity_id
_entity_poly.type
_entity_poly.pdbx_seq_one_letter_code
_entity_poly.pdbx_strand_id
1 'polypeptide(L)'
;LSDRSAVKMGHILGEFFWMLIPNRRKKLALRNIFRGNITKDVKTAEEISKAAAVRFGTIGMSVFRFPLLNKKNISDYVVIQGKEKLDEILASGEGCIIAGNHCGNWELEGAALALYGYPILAVGMKQSNEGFDKFIREYRSIPGQTVEYKTGVRDMLRRLKEGYFVGLLCDQDPGDTGLISPFLGQKTL
;
A
#
# COMPACT_ATOMS: atom_id res chain seq x y z
N LEU A 1 -18.47 -6.44 12.21
CA LEU A 1 -17.95 -7.69 11.64
C LEU A 1 -16.71 -8.13 12.43
N SER A 2 -16.62 -9.43 12.76
CA SER A 2 -15.39 -10.02 13.28
C SER A 2 -14.29 -10.00 12.19
N ASP A 3 -13.01 -10.14 12.59
CA ASP A 3 -11.89 -10.20 11.64
C ASP A 3 -12.08 -11.31 10.61
N ARG A 4 -12.44 -12.49 11.10
CA ARG A 4 -12.69 -13.66 10.24
C ARG A 4 -13.82 -13.42 9.21
N SER A 5 -14.89 -12.74 9.64
CA SER A 5 -15.99 -12.38 8.74
C SER A 5 -15.60 -11.33 7.71
N ALA A 6 -14.79 -10.34 8.11
CA ALA A 6 -14.29 -9.31 7.20
C ALA A 6 -13.37 -9.90 6.13
N VAL A 7 -12.44 -10.79 6.52
CA VAL A 7 -11.56 -11.49 5.57
C VAL A 7 -12.38 -12.35 4.59
N LYS A 8 -13.37 -13.11 5.10
CA LYS A 8 -14.23 -13.95 4.24
C LYS A 8 -15.04 -13.10 3.25
N MET A 9 -15.61 -11.99 3.72
CA MET A 9 -16.34 -11.07 2.85
C MET A 9 -15.42 -10.42 1.83
N GLY A 10 -14.23 -9.98 2.23
CA GLY A 10 -13.23 -9.43 1.33
C GLY A 10 -12.82 -10.42 0.23
N HIS A 11 -12.68 -11.68 0.57
CA HIS A 11 -12.40 -12.73 -0.41
C HIS A 11 -13.56 -12.89 -1.41
N ILE A 12 -14.80 -12.97 -0.93
CA ILE A 12 -15.99 -13.08 -1.79
C ILE A 12 -16.09 -11.88 -2.74
N LEU A 13 -15.90 -10.67 -2.22
CA LEU A 13 -15.88 -9.44 -3.03
C LEU A 13 -14.75 -9.47 -4.06
N GLY A 14 -13.57 -9.93 -3.67
CA GLY A 14 -12.42 -10.06 -4.57
C GLY A 14 -12.68 -11.03 -5.72
N GLU A 15 -13.29 -12.19 -5.45
CA GLU A 15 -13.72 -13.16 -6.47
C GLU A 15 -14.75 -12.53 -7.43
N PHE A 16 -15.71 -11.80 -6.90
CA PHE A 16 -16.70 -11.10 -7.70
C PHE A 16 -16.03 -10.04 -8.59
N PHE A 17 -15.16 -9.22 -8.04
CA PHE A 17 -14.41 -8.21 -8.81
C PHE A 17 -13.51 -8.85 -9.87
N TRP A 18 -12.90 -9.99 -9.60
CA TRP A 18 -12.11 -10.72 -10.60
C TRP A 18 -12.93 -11.04 -11.86
N MET A 19 -14.20 -11.41 -11.71
CA MET A 19 -15.09 -11.68 -12.84
C MET A 19 -15.32 -10.41 -13.70
N LEU A 20 -15.37 -9.25 -13.06
CA LEU A 20 -15.62 -7.95 -13.72
C LEU A 20 -14.37 -7.33 -14.34
N ILE A 21 -13.16 -7.80 -13.99
CA ILE A 21 -11.91 -7.27 -14.55
C ILE A 21 -11.87 -7.53 -16.07
N PRO A 22 -11.68 -6.47 -16.89
CA PRO A 22 -11.59 -6.61 -18.34
C PRO A 22 -10.45 -7.54 -18.75
N ASN A 23 -10.67 -8.35 -19.81
CA ASN A 23 -9.67 -9.28 -20.33
C ASN A 23 -8.34 -8.61 -20.67
N ARG A 24 -8.36 -7.33 -21.12
CA ARG A 24 -7.14 -6.56 -21.37
C ARG A 24 -6.26 -6.46 -20.12
N ARG A 25 -6.85 -6.24 -18.94
CA ARG A 25 -6.12 -6.16 -17.65
C ARG A 25 -5.60 -7.52 -17.22
N LYS A 26 -6.39 -8.58 -17.40
CA LYS A 26 -5.95 -9.97 -17.13
C LYS A 26 -4.75 -10.35 -18.00
N LYS A 27 -4.80 -10.06 -19.31
CA LYS A 27 -3.68 -10.28 -20.23
C LYS A 27 -2.43 -9.47 -19.85
N LEU A 28 -2.60 -8.23 -19.37
CA LEU A 28 -1.49 -7.42 -18.90
C LEU A 28 -0.81 -8.06 -17.67
N ALA A 29 -1.59 -8.56 -16.70
CA ALA A 29 -1.06 -9.25 -15.53
C ALA A 29 -0.26 -10.49 -15.93
N LEU A 30 -0.79 -11.33 -16.81
CA LEU A 30 -0.08 -12.51 -17.33
C LEU A 30 1.24 -12.12 -18.00
N ARG A 31 1.20 -11.10 -18.87
CA ARG A 31 2.42 -10.60 -19.54
C ARG A 31 3.49 -10.16 -18.54
N ASN A 32 3.09 -9.47 -17.47
CA ASN A 32 4.02 -9.01 -16.43
C ASN A 32 4.60 -10.18 -15.63
N ILE A 33 3.80 -11.20 -15.32
CA ILE A 33 4.26 -12.42 -14.65
C ILE A 33 5.31 -13.15 -15.50
N PHE A 34 5.07 -13.31 -16.80
CA PHE A 34 6.03 -13.93 -17.71
C PHE A 34 7.28 -13.08 -17.90
N ARG A 35 7.13 -11.75 -18.06
CA ARG A 35 8.27 -10.82 -18.17
C ARG A 35 9.14 -10.84 -16.91
N GLY A 36 8.56 -10.97 -15.74
CA GLY A 36 9.28 -11.09 -14.47
C GLY A 36 9.89 -12.48 -14.22
N ASN A 37 9.78 -13.42 -15.18
CA ASN A 37 10.23 -14.82 -15.03
C ASN A 37 9.70 -15.54 -13.78
N ILE A 38 8.50 -15.15 -13.29
CA ILE A 38 7.90 -15.75 -12.09
C ILE A 38 7.47 -17.19 -12.36
N THR A 39 6.89 -17.44 -13.53
CA THR A 39 6.56 -18.79 -14.03
C THR A 39 6.52 -18.78 -15.55
N LYS A 40 6.66 -19.95 -16.16
CA LYS A 40 6.43 -20.18 -17.59
C LYS A 40 5.12 -20.90 -17.87
N ASP A 41 4.47 -21.42 -16.84
CA ASP A 41 3.20 -22.12 -16.95
C ASP A 41 2.01 -21.14 -16.95
N VAL A 42 1.16 -21.27 -17.96
CA VAL A 42 -0.01 -20.36 -18.15
C VAL A 42 -1.00 -20.48 -17.02
N LYS A 43 -1.28 -21.70 -16.59
CA LYS A 43 -2.26 -21.98 -15.51
C LYS A 43 -1.79 -21.36 -14.20
N THR A 44 -0.55 -21.58 -13.83
CA THR A 44 0.08 -20.97 -12.65
C THR A 44 0.04 -19.44 -12.72
N ALA A 45 0.32 -18.85 -13.90
CA ALA A 45 0.26 -17.41 -14.08
C ALA A 45 -1.17 -16.86 -13.89
N GLU A 46 -2.18 -17.56 -14.39
CA GLU A 46 -3.59 -17.21 -14.17
C GLU A 46 -4.00 -17.30 -12.70
N GLU A 47 -3.58 -18.36 -12.00
CA GLU A 47 -3.82 -18.54 -10.57
C GLU A 47 -3.19 -17.42 -9.74
N ILE A 48 -1.93 -17.05 -10.01
CA ILE A 48 -1.22 -15.93 -9.37
C ILE A 48 -1.96 -14.61 -9.63
N SER A 49 -2.33 -14.36 -10.89
CA SER A 49 -3.03 -13.13 -11.29
C SER A 49 -4.39 -13.01 -10.58
N LYS A 50 -5.14 -14.09 -10.52
CA LYS A 50 -6.42 -14.15 -9.79
C LYS A 50 -6.24 -13.94 -8.30
N ALA A 51 -5.29 -14.65 -7.68
CA ALA A 51 -5.02 -14.54 -6.25
C ALA A 51 -4.62 -13.10 -5.85
N ALA A 52 -3.79 -12.43 -6.65
CA ALA A 52 -3.43 -11.04 -6.45
C ALA A 52 -4.66 -10.12 -6.49
N ALA A 53 -5.53 -10.27 -7.49
CA ALA A 53 -6.74 -9.47 -7.61
C ALA A 53 -7.73 -9.72 -6.46
N VAL A 54 -7.93 -10.97 -6.05
CA VAL A 54 -8.81 -11.33 -4.94
C VAL A 54 -8.33 -10.73 -3.62
N ARG A 55 -7.00 -10.64 -3.43
CA ARG A 55 -6.41 -10.02 -2.24
C ARG A 55 -6.82 -8.54 -2.08
N PHE A 56 -7.04 -7.79 -3.17
CA PHE A 56 -7.55 -6.43 -3.09
C PHE A 56 -8.90 -6.32 -2.38
N GLY A 57 -9.76 -7.32 -2.50
CA GLY A 57 -11.01 -7.37 -1.74
C GLY A 57 -10.78 -7.44 -0.23
N THR A 58 -9.80 -8.23 0.21
CA THR A 58 -9.46 -8.33 1.64
C THR A 58 -8.79 -7.05 2.16
N ILE A 59 -7.93 -6.40 1.35
CA ILE A 59 -7.33 -5.11 1.67
C ILE A 59 -8.42 -4.05 1.83
N GLY A 60 -9.35 -3.94 0.88
CA GLY A 60 -10.48 -3.00 0.96
C GLY A 60 -11.29 -3.19 2.24
N MET A 61 -11.62 -4.45 2.59
CA MET A 61 -12.34 -4.74 3.84
C MET A 61 -11.54 -4.36 5.08
N SER A 62 -10.22 -4.46 5.06
CA SER A 62 -9.38 -4.04 6.19
C SER A 62 -9.37 -2.52 6.37
N VAL A 63 -9.37 -1.76 5.27
CA VAL A 63 -9.46 -0.28 5.30
C VAL A 63 -10.74 0.16 6.01
N PHE A 64 -11.90 -0.44 5.68
CA PHE A 64 -13.16 -0.14 6.36
C PHE A 64 -13.15 -0.43 7.86
N ARG A 65 -12.16 -1.18 8.36
CA ARG A 65 -11.99 -1.51 9.77
C ARG A 65 -11.05 -0.56 10.51
N PHE A 66 -10.42 0.41 9.87
CA PHE A 66 -9.53 1.38 10.52
C PHE A 66 -10.11 2.05 11.76
N PRO A 67 -11.42 2.41 11.81
CA PRO A 67 -12.02 2.95 13.03
C PRO A 67 -12.00 2.01 14.25
N LEU A 68 -11.77 0.71 14.04
CA LEU A 68 -11.66 -0.28 15.13
C LEU A 68 -10.21 -0.44 15.64
N LEU A 69 -9.22 0.05 14.87
CA LEU A 69 -7.82 -0.01 15.21
C LEU A 69 -7.45 1.15 16.15
N ASN A 70 -6.62 0.86 17.12
CA ASN A 70 -6.10 1.85 18.05
C ASN A 70 -4.75 1.38 18.64
N LYS A 71 -4.10 2.25 19.41
CA LYS A 71 -2.77 1.97 20.02
C LYS A 71 -2.74 0.72 20.93
N LYS A 72 -3.88 0.28 21.46
CA LYS A 72 -3.93 -0.87 22.37
C LYS A 72 -4.02 -2.21 21.65
N ASN A 73 -4.60 -2.21 20.45
CA ASN A 73 -4.86 -3.45 19.72
C ASN A 73 -4.06 -3.61 18.43
N ILE A 74 -3.32 -2.60 18.00
CA ILE A 74 -2.57 -2.68 16.71
C ILE A 74 -1.52 -3.81 16.74
N SER A 75 -0.93 -4.13 17.87
CA SER A 75 0.03 -5.23 18.02
C SER A 75 -0.58 -6.62 17.76
N ASP A 76 -1.90 -6.75 17.85
CA ASP A 76 -2.60 -8.00 17.53
C ASP A 76 -2.70 -8.23 16.00
N TYR A 77 -2.51 -7.18 15.20
CA TYR A 77 -2.63 -7.17 13.75
C TYR A 77 -1.30 -7.04 13.03
N VAL A 78 -0.37 -6.26 13.58
CA VAL A 78 0.89 -5.93 12.91
C VAL A 78 2.05 -5.97 13.90
N VAL A 79 3.07 -6.72 13.55
CA VAL A 79 4.37 -6.73 14.23
C VAL A 79 5.41 -6.11 13.32
N ILE A 80 6.13 -5.10 13.80
CA ILE A 80 7.21 -4.45 13.06
C ILE A 80 8.54 -5.13 13.41
N GLN A 81 9.12 -5.85 12.46
CA GLN A 81 10.48 -6.38 12.61
C GLN A 81 11.49 -5.25 12.36
N GLY A 82 12.51 -5.14 13.22
CA GLY A 82 13.46 -4.03 13.16
C GLY A 82 12.91 -2.70 13.67
N LYS A 83 11.88 -2.75 14.52
CA LYS A 83 11.24 -1.58 15.13
C LYS A 83 12.24 -0.65 15.82
N GLU A 84 13.28 -1.22 16.41
CA GLU A 84 14.35 -0.50 17.11
C GLU A 84 15.02 0.57 16.24
N LYS A 85 15.17 0.32 14.93
CA LYS A 85 15.75 1.30 13.99
C LYS A 85 14.81 2.50 13.76
N LEU A 86 13.50 2.26 13.72
CA LEU A 86 12.52 3.33 13.62
C LEU A 86 12.46 4.15 14.91
N ASP A 87 12.59 3.48 16.06
CA ASP A 87 12.62 4.14 17.37
C ASP A 87 13.86 5.02 17.52
N GLU A 88 15.03 4.58 17.05
CA GLU A 88 16.26 5.37 17.04
C GLU A 88 16.11 6.64 16.18
N ILE A 89 15.55 6.52 14.97
CA ILE A 89 15.29 7.66 14.09
C ILE A 89 14.27 8.62 14.73
N LEU A 90 13.19 8.09 15.30
CA LEU A 90 12.21 8.92 16.01
C LEU A 90 12.84 9.69 17.18
N ALA A 91 13.70 9.03 17.94
CA ALA A 91 14.39 9.63 19.10
C ALA A 91 15.41 10.71 18.70
N SER A 92 16.03 10.57 17.51
CA SER A 92 16.95 11.60 16.99
C SER A 92 16.23 12.87 16.51
N GLY A 93 14.92 12.80 16.30
CA GLY A 93 14.14 13.90 15.71
C GLY A 93 14.33 14.05 14.20
N GLU A 94 15.07 13.14 13.57
CA GLU A 94 15.27 13.12 12.12
C GLU A 94 14.09 12.47 11.42
N GLY A 95 13.77 12.94 10.21
CA GLY A 95 12.83 12.27 9.34
C GLY A 95 13.47 11.15 8.54
N CYS A 96 12.66 10.23 8.05
CA CYS A 96 13.14 9.18 7.16
C CYS A 96 12.18 8.92 6.00
N ILE A 97 12.69 8.25 4.97
CA ILE A 97 11.87 7.75 3.85
C ILE A 97 11.61 6.27 4.09
N ILE A 98 10.34 5.90 4.15
CA ILE A 98 9.89 4.51 4.15
C ILE A 98 9.60 4.12 2.70
N ALA A 99 10.51 3.40 2.07
CA ALA A 99 10.32 2.87 0.73
C ALA A 99 9.55 1.56 0.81
N GLY A 100 8.27 1.62 0.48
CA GLY A 100 7.36 0.48 0.46
C GLY A 100 7.02 0.00 -0.95
N ASN A 101 6.16 -1.00 -1.00
CA ASN A 101 5.64 -1.55 -2.25
C ASN A 101 4.16 -1.97 -2.08
N HIS A 102 3.46 -2.23 -3.21
CA HIS A 102 2.07 -2.69 -3.19
C HIS A 102 1.95 -4.20 -2.89
N CYS A 103 2.88 -4.77 -2.11
CA CYS A 103 2.79 -6.15 -1.60
C CYS A 103 2.07 -6.18 -0.26
N GLY A 104 1.23 -7.18 -0.06
CA GLY A 104 0.48 -7.30 1.20
C GLY A 104 -0.56 -6.20 1.37
N ASN A 105 -0.66 -5.67 2.59
CA ASN A 105 -1.64 -4.65 2.96
C ASN A 105 -0.93 -3.33 3.34
N TRP A 106 -0.52 -2.56 2.34
CA TRP A 106 0.16 -1.28 2.52
C TRP A 106 -0.70 -0.22 3.23
N GLU A 107 -2.03 -0.31 3.12
CA GLU A 107 -2.92 0.59 3.86
C GLU A 107 -2.84 0.32 5.38
N LEU A 108 -2.80 -0.96 5.76
CA LEU A 108 -2.62 -1.34 7.17
C LEU A 108 -1.20 -1.03 7.67
N GLU A 109 -0.19 -1.13 6.80
CA GLU A 109 1.19 -0.75 7.13
C GLU A 109 1.27 0.72 7.57
N GLY A 110 0.76 1.64 6.77
CA GLY A 110 0.74 3.07 7.11
C GLY A 110 -0.09 3.36 8.36
N ALA A 111 -1.24 2.70 8.52
CA ALA A 111 -2.08 2.83 9.71
C ALA A 111 -1.36 2.32 10.98
N ALA A 112 -0.67 1.19 10.87
CA ALA A 112 0.07 0.62 11.98
C ALA A 112 1.22 1.52 12.42
N LEU A 113 2.02 2.03 11.49
CA LEU A 113 3.11 2.96 11.80
C LEU A 113 2.58 4.19 12.57
N ALA A 114 1.47 4.79 12.11
CA ALA A 114 0.85 5.92 12.81
C ALA A 114 0.36 5.54 14.22
N LEU A 115 -0.28 4.38 14.38
CA LEU A 115 -0.77 3.90 15.68
C LEU A 115 0.36 3.49 16.63
N TYR A 116 1.50 3.06 16.12
CA TYR A 116 2.73 2.87 16.91
C TYR A 116 3.39 4.18 17.35
N GLY A 117 2.93 5.32 16.81
CA GLY A 117 3.36 6.65 17.23
C GLY A 117 4.38 7.31 16.30
N TYR A 118 4.66 6.72 15.13
CA TYR A 118 5.52 7.36 14.13
C TYR A 118 4.75 8.43 13.36
N PRO A 119 5.34 9.62 13.12
CA PRO A 119 4.70 10.70 12.38
C PRO A 119 4.72 10.42 10.87
N ILE A 120 3.75 9.63 10.40
CA ILE A 120 3.68 9.18 9.00
C ILE A 120 3.06 10.24 8.08
N LEU A 121 3.76 10.54 6.99
CA LEU A 121 3.25 11.22 5.82
C LEU A 121 3.08 10.21 4.68
N ALA A 122 1.86 9.78 4.43
CA ALA A 122 1.53 8.88 3.32
C ALA A 122 1.44 9.67 2.01
N VAL A 123 2.24 9.31 1.02
CA VAL A 123 2.21 9.95 -0.29
C VAL A 123 1.33 9.17 -1.25
N GLY A 124 0.38 9.85 -1.89
CA GLY A 124 -0.57 9.24 -2.79
C GLY A 124 -0.81 10.03 -4.08
N MET A 125 -1.58 9.44 -4.97
CA MET A 125 -2.10 10.13 -6.15
C MET A 125 -3.46 10.75 -5.83
N LYS A 126 -3.68 11.99 -6.29
CA LYS A 126 -5.01 12.60 -6.27
C LYS A 126 -5.96 11.76 -7.13
N GLN A 127 -7.12 11.42 -6.57
CA GLN A 127 -8.12 10.67 -7.31
C GLN A 127 -8.93 11.60 -8.22
N SER A 128 -9.40 11.09 -9.35
CA SER A 128 -10.20 11.86 -10.31
C SER A 128 -11.59 12.22 -9.77
N ASN A 129 -12.16 11.38 -8.92
CA ASN A 129 -13.41 11.66 -8.23
C ASN A 129 -13.12 12.33 -6.88
N GLU A 130 -13.55 13.58 -6.71
CA GLU A 130 -13.28 14.39 -5.52
C GLU A 130 -13.87 13.78 -4.23
N GLY A 131 -15.07 13.20 -4.31
CA GLY A 131 -15.71 12.55 -3.16
C GLY A 131 -14.92 11.33 -2.69
N PHE A 132 -14.42 10.52 -3.64
CA PHE A 132 -13.58 9.38 -3.34
C PHE A 132 -12.20 9.78 -2.82
N ASP A 133 -11.62 10.85 -3.37
CA ASP A 133 -10.36 11.42 -2.89
C ASP A 133 -10.47 11.89 -1.43
N LYS A 134 -11.51 12.65 -1.13
CA LYS A 134 -11.82 13.09 0.23
C LYS A 134 -12.00 11.90 1.18
N PHE A 135 -12.79 10.90 0.77
CA PHE A 135 -13.01 9.69 1.55
C PHE A 135 -11.69 8.97 1.91
N ILE A 136 -10.81 8.74 0.93
CA ILE A 136 -9.52 8.06 1.17
C ILE A 136 -8.66 8.87 2.16
N ARG A 137 -8.59 10.18 1.99
CA ARG A 137 -7.81 11.05 2.89
C ARG A 137 -8.34 11.02 4.32
N GLU A 138 -9.65 11.15 4.49
CA GLU A 138 -10.29 11.07 5.79
C GLU A 138 -10.06 9.71 6.46
N TYR A 139 -10.21 8.63 5.71
CA TYR A 139 -9.99 7.27 6.22
C TYR A 139 -8.53 7.03 6.64
N ARG A 140 -7.55 7.47 5.86
CA ARG A 140 -6.13 7.37 6.23
C ARG A 140 -5.79 8.24 7.44
N SER A 141 -6.52 9.33 7.68
CA SER A 141 -6.30 10.18 8.85
C SER A 141 -6.84 9.59 10.16
N ILE A 142 -7.79 8.63 10.11
CA ILE A 142 -8.36 7.99 11.31
C ILE A 142 -7.27 7.39 12.22
N PRO A 143 -6.32 6.56 11.72
CA PRO A 143 -5.23 6.05 12.55
C PRO A 143 -4.12 7.09 12.84
N GLY A 144 -4.21 8.29 12.27
CA GLY A 144 -3.26 9.39 12.53
C GLY A 144 -2.27 9.66 11.40
N GLN A 145 -2.47 9.13 10.20
CA GLN A 145 -1.63 9.45 9.05
C GLN A 145 -1.91 10.86 8.53
N THR A 146 -0.86 11.59 8.14
CA THR A 146 -0.99 12.75 7.25
C THR A 146 -0.91 12.28 5.81
N VAL A 147 -1.70 12.86 4.92
CA VAL A 147 -1.72 12.47 3.50
C VAL A 147 -1.30 13.64 2.63
N GLU A 148 -0.33 13.40 1.74
CA GLU A 148 0.14 14.37 0.76
C GLU A 148 0.06 13.78 -0.66
N TYR A 149 -0.06 14.64 -1.67
CA TYR A 149 -0.02 14.19 -3.06
C TYR A 149 1.40 14.14 -3.59
N LYS A 150 1.66 13.22 -4.53
CA LYS A 150 2.97 13.06 -5.18
C LYS A 150 3.51 14.34 -5.85
N THR A 151 2.64 15.32 -6.12
CA THR A 151 3.02 16.64 -6.65
C THR A 151 3.53 17.60 -5.57
N GLY A 152 3.31 17.29 -4.30
CA GLY A 152 3.70 18.10 -3.15
C GLY A 152 5.15 17.88 -2.69
N VAL A 153 6.12 17.75 -3.61
CA VAL A 153 7.52 17.42 -3.26
C VAL A 153 8.13 18.40 -2.25
N ARG A 154 7.84 19.70 -2.37
CA ARG A 154 8.33 20.70 -1.41
C ARG A 154 7.79 20.47 0.01
N ASP A 155 6.51 20.11 0.12
CA ASP A 155 5.89 19.79 1.40
C ASP A 155 6.44 18.49 1.98
N MET A 156 6.67 17.46 1.16
CA MET A 156 7.35 16.23 1.58
C MET A 156 8.74 16.51 2.15
N LEU A 157 9.57 17.33 1.46
CA LEU A 157 10.91 17.69 1.93
C LEU A 157 10.85 18.53 3.21
N ARG A 158 9.89 19.41 3.35
CA ARG A 158 9.67 20.19 4.58
C ARG A 158 9.31 19.26 5.73
N ARG A 159 8.34 18.37 5.53
CA ARG A 159 7.90 17.39 6.54
C ARG A 159 9.02 16.44 6.94
N LEU A 160 9.83 15.99 5.98
CA LEU A 160 11.00 15.17 6.26
C LEU A 160 11.98 15.90 7.22
N LYS A 161 12.24 17.20 7.00
CA LYS A 161 13.06 18.02 7.89
C LYS A 161 12.41 18.27 9.25
N GLU A 162 11.09 18.20 9.35
CA GLU A 162 10.32 18.29 10.61
C GLU A 162 10.26 16.94 11.36
N GLY A 163 10.99 15.91 10.92
CA GLY A 163 11.03 14.59 11.56
C GLY A 163 9.94 13.62 11.12
N TYR A 164 9.19 13.93 10.04
CA TYR A 164 8.18 13.00 9.52
C TYR A 164 8.80 11.82 8.80
N PHE A 165 8.13 10.67 8.91
CA PHE A 165 8.42 9.47 8.15
C PHE A 165 7.60 9.47 6.86
N VAL A 166 8.26 9.71 5.74
CA VAL A 166 7.60 9.86 4.44
C VAL A 166 7.47 8.51 3.75
N GLY A 167 6.25 7.99 3.68
CA GLY A 167 5.93 6.71 3.06
C GLY A 167 5.74 6.84 1.54
N LEU A 168 6.57 6.15 0.78
CA LEU A 168 6.54 6.10 -0.69
C LEU A 168 6.39 4.66 -1.16
N LEU A 169 5.39 4.37 -2.00
CA LEU A 169 5.26 3.10 -2.70
C LEU A 169 5.99 3.21 -4.05
N CYS A 170 7.09 2.47 -4.20
CA CYS A 170 8.08 2.69 -5.27
C CYS A 170 8.07 1.62 -6.37
N ASP A 171 7.08 0.73 -6.41
CA ASP A 171 7.05 -0.46 -7.27
C ASP A 171 6.12 -0.35 -8.49
N GLN A 172 5.60 0.84 -8.78
CA GLN A 172 4.77 1.09 -9.96
C GLN A 172 5.49 1.96 -10.98
N ASP A 173 5.13 1.77 -12.25
CA ASP A 173 5.61 2.56 -13.37
C ASP A 173 5.35 4.07 -13.13
N PRO A 174 6.40 4.91 -13.01
CA PRO A 174 6.27 6.35 -12.78
C PRO A 174 5.96 7.13 -14.07
N GLY A 175 5.87 6.46 -15.22
CA GLY A 175 5.78 7.07 -16.55
C GLY A 175 7.11 7.66 -17.02
N ASP A 176 7.05 8.66 -17.92
CA ASP A 176 8.22 9.21 -18.61
C ASP A 176 9.27 9.90 -17.70
N THR A 177 8.94 10.14 -16.44
CA THR A 177 9.83 10.78 -15.46
C THR A 177 10.60 9.80 -14.58
N GLY A 178 10.44 8.49 -14.82
CA GLY A 178 11.06 7.43 -14.05
C GLY A 178 12.56 7.27 -14.29
N LEU A 179 13.23 6.66 -13.33
CA LEU A 179 14.60 6.20 -13.48
C LEU A 179 14.59 4.73 -13.91
N ILE A 180 15.37 4.42 -14.94
CA ILE A 180 15.54 3.02 -15.37
C ILE A 180 16.25 2.26 -14.24
N SER A 181 15.59 1.25 -13.70
CA SER A 181 16.07 0.43 -12.59
C SER A 181 15.82 -1.05 -12.87
N PRO A 182 16.65 -1.97 -12.37
CA PRO A 182 16.35 -3.39 -12.45
C PRO A 182 15.26 -3.77 -11.46
N PHE A 183 14.20 -4.42 -11.97
CA PHE A 183 13.13 -5.02 -11.16
C PHE A 183 12.87 -6.44 -11.65
N LEU A 184 12.93 -7.43 -10.76
CA LEU A 184 12.83 -8.87 -11.08
C LEU A 184 13.76 -9.29 -12.25
N GLY A 185 14.99 -8.76 -12.26
CA GLY A 185 15.99 -9.05 -13.30
C GLY A 185 15.71 -8.39 -14.67
N GLN A 186 14.70 -7.55 -14.78
CA GLN A 186 14.36 -6.82 -16.00
C GLN A 186 14.62 -5.31 -15.82
N LYS A 187 15.16 -4.66 -16.85
CA LYS A 187 15.22 -3.19 -16.88
C LYS A 187 13.79 -2.66 -17.03
N THR A 188 13.38 -1.78 -16.14
CA THR A 188 12.06 -1.15 -16.14
C THR A 188 12.17 0.31 -15.69
N LEU A 189 11.20 1.12 -16.08
CA LEU A 189 10.99 2.47 -15.54
C LEU A 189 10.32 2.39 -14.19
#